data_e6bb554813f451a42c8c542b0ed49f62
#
_entry.id   e6bb554813f451a42c8c542b0ed49f62
#
_cell.length_a   1.000
_cell.length_b   1.000
_cell.length_c   1.000
_cell.angle_alpha   90.00
_cell.angle_beta   90.00
_cell.angle_gamma   90.00
#
_symmetry.space_group_name_H-M   'P 1'
#
loop_
_entity.id
_entity.type
_entity.pdbx_description
1 polymer ?
#
loop_
_entity_poly.entity_id
_entity_poly.type
_entity_poly.pdbx_seq_one_letter_code
_entity_poly.pdbx_strand_id
1 'polypeptide(L)'
;MEALGMVECMGLVAMIEAADAMVKSANVTLVGYEKIDAGLVTAIVRGDVAAVRSAVDAGAAAASSVGTVVATHVIPRPHSDVDQGLPVLKTGETTRKKISGSVRAKKQ
;
A
#
# COMPACT_ATOMS: atom_id res chain seq x y z
N MET A 1 -10.11 -7.51 13.16
CA MET A 1 -8.78 -7.18 12.63
C MET A 1 -8.87 -7.01 11.13
N GLU A 2 -8.28 -5.95 10.62
CA GLU A 2 -8.37 -5.64 9.20
C GLU A 2 -7.49 -6.54 8.34
N ALA A 3 -7.98 -6.87 7.15
CA ALA A 3 -7.19 -7.57 6.16
C ALA A 3 -6.10 -6.66 5.60
N LEU A 4 -5.07 -7.27 5.03
CA LEU A 4 -3.99 -6.58 4.32
C LEU A 4 -4.04 -6.95 2.84
N GLY A 5 -3.88 -5.96 1.98
CA GLY A 5 -3.73 -6.17 0.56
C GLY A 5 -2.47 -5.50 0.05
N MET A 6 -1.79 -6.15 -0.87
CA MET A 6 -0.53 -5.66 -1.40
C MET A 6 -0.47 -5.86 -2.90
N VAL A 7 0.04 -4.84 -3.60
CA VAL A 7 0.33 -4.91 -5.03
C VAL A 7 1.77 -4.45 -5.23
N GLU A 8 2.62 -5.36 -5.65
CA GLU A 8 4.03 -5.08 -5.92
C GLU A 8 4.24 -4.86 -7.40
N CYS A 9 4.85 -3.74 -7.72
CA CYS A 9 5.06 -3.31 -9.10
C CYS A 9 6.52 -3.02 -9.36
N MET A 10 6.89 -2.99 -10.63
CA MET A 10 8.17 -2.48 -11.07
C MET A 10 7.99 -0.99 -11.38
N GLY A 11 8.64 -0.16 -10.57
CA GLY A 11 8.64 1.29 -10.76
C GLY A 11 7.50 2.03 -10.08
N LEU A 12 7.77 3.30 -9.82
CA LEU A 12 6.86 4.17 -9.05
C LEU A 12 5.56 4.48 -9.80
N VAL A 13 5.62 4.62 -11.10
CA VAL A 13 4.43 4.98 -11.90
C VAL A 13 3.36 3.91 -11.77
N ALA A 14 3.74 2.64 -11.95
CA ALA A 14 2.80 1.53 -11.82
C ALA A 14 2.24 1.44 -10.40
N MET A 15 3.09 1.65 -9.39
CA MET A 15 2.66 1.61 -7.98
C MET A 15 1.65 2.71 -7.67
N ILE A 16 1.89 3.92 -8.14
CA ILE A 16 0.96 5.03 -7.91
C ILE A 16 -0.39 4.75 -8.59
N GLU A 17 -0.35 4.21 -9.80
CA GLU A 17 -1.59 3.83 -10.50
C GLU A 17 -2.35 2.73 -9.74
N ALA A 18 -1.62 1.74 -9.21
CA ALA A 18 -2.23 0.71 -8.36
C ALA A 18 -2.88 1.31 -7.12
N ALA A 19 -2.14 2.16 -6.41
CA ALA A 19 -2.63 2.78 -5.18
C ALA A 19 -3.89 3.62 -5.43
N ASP A 20 -3.88 4.42 -6.49
CA ASP A 20 -5.02 5.25 -6.85
C ASP A 20 -6.25 4.39 -7.16
N ALA A 21 -6.08 3.36 -7.98
CA ALA A 21 -7.19 2.46 -8.34
C ALA A 21 -7.74 1.73 -7.12
N MET A 22 -6.87 1.31 -6.21
CA MET A 22 -7.30 0.59 -5.01
C MET A 22 -8.21 1.45 -4.13
N VAL A 23 -7.80 2.69 -3.85
CA VAL A 23 -8.59 3.55 -2.95
C VAL A 23 -9.84 4.11 -3.63
N LYS A 24 -9.87 4.15 -4.95
CA LYS A 24 -11.06 4.59 -5.69
C LYS A 24 -12.11 3.48 -5.84
N SER A 25 -11.67 2.22 -5.89
CA SER A 25 -12.55 1.10 -6.22
C SER A 25 -13.25 0.48 -5.03
N ALA A 26 -12.70 0.64 -3.83
CA ALA A 26 -13.23 -0.01 -2.64
C ALA A 26 -12.94 0.80 -1.39
N ASN A 27 -13.68 0.50 -0.32
CA ASN A 27 -13.50 1.19 0.95
C ASN A 27 -12.31 0.60 1.70
N VAL A 28 -11.11 1.00 1.29
CA VAL A 28 -9.86 0.59 1.92
C VAL A 28 -9.05 1.80 2.29
N THR A 29 -8.15 1.63 3.25
CA THR A 29 -7.22 2.68 3.66
C THR A 29 -5.85 2.37 3.08
N LEU A 30 -5.25 3.33 2.41
CA LEU A 30 -3.88 3.21 1.95
C LEU A 30 -2.96 3.36 3.15
N VAL A 31 -2.26 2.29 3.49
CA VAL A 31 -1.30 2.28 4.59
C VAL A 31 -0.07 3.06 4.20
N GLY A 32 0.37 2.87 2.96
CA GLY A 32 1.55 3.50 2.43
C GLY A 32 2.15 2.64 1.34
N TYR A 33 3.41 2.88 1.08
CA TYR A 33 4.15 2.08 0.12
C TYR A 33 5.51 1.72 0.70
N GLU A 34 6.07 0.65 0.17
CA GLU A 34 7.42 0.22 0.54
C GLU A 34 8.26 0.09 -0.72
N LYS A 35 9.42 0.71 -0.70
CA LYS A 35 10.34 0.72 -1.83
C LYS A 35 11.49 -0.23 -1.52
N ILE A 36 11.68 -1.20 -2.38
CA ILE A 36 12.73 -2.20 -2.27
C ILE A 36 13.71 -1.98 -3.40
N ASP A 37 14.93 -2.52 -3.26
CA ASP A 37 15.96 -2.40 -4.29
C ASP A 37 15.48 -2.94 -5.63
N ALA A 38 16.17 -2.57 -6.70
CA ALA A 38 15.92 -3.01 -8.07
C ALA A 38 14.59 -2.52 -8.66
N GLY A 39 14.07 -1.40 -8.15
CA GLY A 39 12.87 -0.79 -8.71
C GLY A 39 11.56 -1.37 -8.25
N LEU A 40 11.59 -2.33 -7.33
CA LEU A 40 10.37 -2.92 -6.77
C LEU A 40 9.73 -1.97 -5.76
N VAL A 41 8.43 -1.74 -5.93
CA VAL A 41 7.65 -0.87 -5.06
C VAL A 41 6.32 -1.54 -4.76
N THR A 42 5.93 -1.56 -3.49
CA THR A 42 4.70 -2.24 -3.05
C THR A 42 3.73 -1.24 -2.44
N ALA A 43 2.50 -1.19 -2.96
CA ALA A 43 1.40 -0.45 -2.35
C ALA A 43 0.66 -1.36 -1.38
N ILE A 44 0.31 -0.83 -0.20
CA ILE A 44 -0.29 -1.59 0.88
C ILE A 44 -1.59 -0.94 1.31
N VAL A 45 -2.67 -1.72 1.35
CA VAL A 45 -3.99 -1.26 1.81
C VAL A 45 -4.51 -2.14 2.93
N ARG A 46 -5.41 -1.58 3.71
CA ARG A 46 -6.11 -2.28 4.79
C ARG A 46 -7.61 -2.02 4.72
N GLY A 47 -8.36 -2.96 5.24
CA GLY A 47 -9.80 -2.82 5.34
C GLY A 47 -10.48 -4.16 5.54
N ASP A 48 -11.79 -4.17 5.30
CA ASP A 48 -12.56 -5.40 5.29
C ASP A 48 -12.05 -6.33 4.17
N VAL A 49 -12.07 -7.64 4.40
CA VAL A 49 -11.45 -8.59 3.47
C VAL A 49 -12.05 -8.53 2.06
N ALA A 50 -13.36 -8.36 1.95
CA ALA A 50 -13.99 -8.28 0.62
C ALA A 50 -13.56 -7.00 -0.11
N ALA A 51 -13.50 -5.88 0.60
CA ALA A 51 -13.04 -4.61 0.05
C ALA A 51 -11.56 -4.69 -0.37
N VAL A 52 -10.73 -5.31 0.45
CA VAL A 52 -9.31 -5.49 0.15
C VAL A 52 -9.11 -6.36 -1.09
N ARG A 53 -9.86 -7.45 -1.23
CA ARG A 53 -9.78 -8.30 -2.44
C ARG A 53 -10.16 -7.52 -3.68
N SER A 54 -11.26 -6.77 -3.64
CA SER A 54 -11.68 -5.93 -4.76
C SER A 54 -10.64 -4.86 -5.09
N ALA A 55 -10.07 -4.24 -4.06
CA ALA A 55 -9.05 -3.21 -4.23
C ALA A 55 -7.79 -3.77 -4.92
N VAL A 56 -7.31 -4.93 -4.44
CA VAL A 56 -6.11 -5.57 -5.01
C VAL A 56 -6.34 -5.93 -6.48
N ASP A 57 -7.50 -6.49 -6.82
CA ASP A 57 -7.83 -6.82 -8.21
C ASP A 57 -7.83 -5.57 -9.10
N ALA A 58 -8.47 -4.51 -8.64
CA ALA A 58 -8.53 -3.25 -9.38
C ALA A 58 -7.15 -2.61 -9.53
N GLY A 59 -6.37 -2.62 -8.46
CA GLY A 59 -5.01 -2.07 -8.46
C GLY A 59 -4.09 -2.81 -9.41
N ALA A 60 -4.14 -4.13 -9.39
CA ALA A 60 -3.33 -4.96 -10.29
C ALA A 60 -3.69 -4.70 -11.75
N ALA A 61 -4.98 -4.63 -12.08
CA ALA A 61 -5.44 -4.36 -13.44
C ALA A 61 -4.96 -2.99 -13.92
N ALA A 62 -5.13 -1.95 -13.10
CA ALA A 62 -4.72 -0.60 -13.45
C ALA A 62 -3.20 -0.50 -13.64
N ALA A 63 -2.43 -1.06 -12.72
CA ALA A 63 -0.98 -1.03 -12.79
C ALA A 63 -0.46 -1.77 -14.03
N SER A 64 -1.09 -2.88 -14.40
CA SER A 64 -0.70 -3.67 -15.56
C SER A 64 -0.84 -2.91 -16.87
N SER A 65 -1.71 -1.90 -16.93
CA SER A 65 -1.91 -1.10 -18.13
C SER A 65 -0.78 -0.09 -18.36
N VAL A 66 -0.03 0.27 -17.33
CA VAL A 66 1.04 1.28 -17.42
C VAL A 66 2.41 0.75 -17.04
N GLY A 67 2.51 -0.47 -16.57
CA GLY A 67 3.78 -1.05 -16.14
C GLY A 67 3.67 -2.53 -15.86
N THR A 68 4.55 -3.04 -15.01
CA THR A 68 4.61 -4.45 -14.68
C THR A 68 4.18 -4.69 -13.23
N VAL A 69 3.19 -5.56 -13.04
CA VAL A 69 2.82 -6.08 -11.72
C VAL A 69 3.64 -7.34 -11.48
N VAL A 70 4.38 -7.35 -10.37
CA VAL A 70 5.25 -8.47 -10.00
C VAL A 70 4.52 -9.48 -9.15
N ALA A 71 3.75 -9.01 -8.17
CA ALA A 71 3.04 -9.90 -7.26
C ALA A 71 1.87 -9.15 -6.62
N THR A 72 0.85 -9.93 -6.26
CA THR A 72 -0.26 -9.42 -5.44
C THR A 72 -0.53 -10.41 -4.33
N HIS A 73 -1.02 -9.93 -3.20
CA HIS A 73 -1.37 -10.81 -2.10
C HIS A 73 -2.42 -10.19 -1.19
N VAL A 74 -3.25 -11.04 -0.62
CA VAL A 74 -4.23 -10.64 0.39
C VAL A 74 -4.03 -11.54 1.60
N ILE A 75 -3.88 -10.93 2.76
CA ILE A 75 -3.85 -11.64 4.04
C ILE A 75 -5.15 -11.30 4.76
N PRO A 76 -6.11 -12.24 4.82
CA PRO A 76 -7.43 -11.95 5.38
C PRO A 76 -7.40 -11.56 6.85
N ARG A 77 -6.53 -12.20 7.62
CA ARG A 77 -6.45 -11.96 9.06
C ARG A 77 -5.00 -12.03 9.51
N PRO A 78 -4.25 -10.91 9.41
CA PRO A 78 -2.86 -10.89 9.86
C PRO A 78 -2.77 -11.17 11.36
N HIS A 79 -1.76 -11.93 11.75
CA HIS A 79 -1.49 -12.17 13.17
C HIS A 79 -1.16 -10.84 13.86
N SER A 80 -1.59 -10.70 15.12
CA SER A 80 -1.36 -9.45 15.86
C SER A 80 0.11 -9.08 15.98
N ASP A 81 1.00 -10.07 16.09
CA ASP A 81 2.44 -9.82 16.17
C ASP A 81 2.99 -9.21 14.88
N VAL A 82 2.46 -9.64 13.73
CA VAL A 82 2.82 -9.05 12.44
C VAL A 82 2.32 -7.62 12.35
N ASP A 83 1.08 -7.41 12.73
CA ASP A 83 0.43 -6.11 12.68
C ASP A 83 1.13 -5.08 13.56
N GLN A 84 1.54 -5.47 14.76
CA GLN A 84 2.18 -4.58 15.71
C GLN A 84 3.70 -4.48 15.49
N GLY A 85 4.32 -5.54 15.00
CA GLY A 85 5.76 -5.63 14.86
C GLY A 85 6.34 -4.97 13.62
N LEU A 86 5.52 -4.70 12.60
CA LEU A 86 5.99 -4.14 11.34
C LEU A 86 5.45 -2.73 11.15
N PRO A 87 6.29 -1.70 11.37
CA PRO A 87 5.84 -0.30 11.27
C PRO A 87 5.23 0.05 9.92
N VAL A 88 5.69 -0.60 8.84
CA VAL A 88 5.15 -0.37 7.49
C VAL A 88 3.65 -0.66 7.40
N LEU A 89 3.12 -1.52 8.27
CA LEU A 89 1.71 -1.88 8.25
C LEU A 89 0.82 -0.92 9.03
N LYS A 90 1.40 0.02 9.75
CA LYS A 90 0.65 1.02 10.50
C LYS A 90 0.21 2.12 9.55
N THR A 91 -1.07 2.38 9.53
CA THR A 91 -1.71 3.28 8.57
C THR A 91 -1.06 4.65 8.51
N GLY A 92 -0.26 4.87 7.49
CA GLY A 92 0.35 6.16 7.19
C GLY A 92 1.31 6.72 8.22
N GLU A 93 1.56 6.02 9.29
CA GLU A 93 2.31 6.56 10.42
C GLU A 93 3.75 6.89 10.07
N THR A 94 4.45 5.94 9.46
CA THR A 94 5.87 6.13 9.13
C THR A 94 6.06 7.25 8.10
N THR A 95 5.28 7.23 7.05
CA THR A 95 5.33 8.25 6.00
C THR A 95 4.92 9.60 6.54
N ARG A 96 3.86 9.62 7.36
CA ARG A 96 3.37 10.84 7.96
C ARG A 96 4.41 11.49 8.89
N LYS A 97 5.11 10.69 9.67
CA LYS A 97 6.18 11.20 10.55
C LYS A 97 7.31 11.84 9.77
N LYS A 98 7.74 11.23 8.67
CA LYS A 98 8.77 11.80 7.81
C LYS A 98 8.34 13.13 7.22
N ILE A 99 7.14 13.20 6.70
CA ILE A 99 6.59 14.40 6.09
C ILE A 99 6.45 15.50 7.15
N SER A 100 5.87 15.18 8.30
CA SER A 100 5.67 16.12 9.39
C SER A 100 6.98 16.67 9.90
N GLY A 101 7.99 15.83 10.08
CA GLY A 101 9.31 16.25 10.51
C GLY A 101 9.96 17.20 9.52
N SER A 102 9.87 16.89 8.24
CA SER A 102 10.40 17.72 7.17
C SER A 102 9.71 19.08 7.11
N VAL A 103 8.40 19.11 7.21
CA VAL A 103 7.61 20.34 7.20
C VAL A 103 7.96 21.20 8.42
N ARG A 104 8.06 20.60 9.61
CA ARG A 104 8.42 21.33 10.82
C ARG A 104 9.80 21.96 10.70
N ALA A 105 10.76 21.22 10.18
CA ALA A 105 12.10 21.75 9.98
C ALA A 105 12.10 22.97 9.07
N LYS A 106 11.30 22.96 8.03
CA LYS A 106 11.19 24.10 7.10
C LYS A 106 10.52 25.31 7.72
N LYS A 107 9.57 25.10 8.63
CA LYS A 107 8.85 26.20 9.29
C LYS A 107 9.68 26.89 10.36
N GLN A 108 10.63 26.20 10.93
CA GLN A 108 11.51 26.73 11.97
C GLN A 108 12.77 27.34 11.39
#